data_4e45fb7b94bcfad24a6efc994a209b35
#
_entry.id   4e45fb7b94bcfad24a6efc994a209b35
#
_cell.length_a   1.000
_cell.length_b   1.000
_cell.length_c   1.000
_cell.angle_alpha   90.00
_cell.angle_beta   90.00
_cell.angle_gamma   90.00
#
_symmetry.space_group_name_H-M   'P 1'
#
loop_
_entity.id
_entity.type
_entity.pdbx_description
1 polymer ?
#
loop_
_entity_poly.entity_id
_entity_poly.type
_entity_poly.pdbx_seq_one_letter_code
_entity_poly.pdbx_strand_id
1 'polypeptide(L)'
;MKKIIYLLITTLFITACSNDDEGDSLIRRTIMIYFSAENNLSSYASEDINEIIVGSRSLAADCNLIVFVDLKSTKPYIMSVTNGETKVLKTYGSDFYASSPDNMLEILQYMVSQCPAREYATIFWGHGTGSIITNDTVANTSASLKAYGADTGSDTSSGSEKWINTTTLARVMSQLPHQQFIMFDACCMQTVETAYELRNTTDYLIAPLCETPSFGGNYATLVPILGHTDIASLPREIIDDYTGSNNKWSSVAKYFSNVCISAVKTSQLDALAAATYTALRSLYAGNKLRLSTNPAAASADDPTSCIYYFKTRGLRAGYPILYDMKDVMRNNLSAEAYQAWLPYLERAVIYKSRPDDIRTTGVCDWFGGDDPNVFGYPLPMFSSANFRSFLLSDDTYGGLAMIVPQDIYSTNTEPDMLQAMFDYQWTSTVGWNSWGW
;
A
#
# COMPACT_ATOMS: atom_id res chain seq x y z
N MET A 1 30.31 -78.66 -11.72
CA MET A 1 29.23 -77.64 -11.77
C MET A 1 29.87 -76.29 -11.88
N LYS A 2 29.93 -75.69 -13.10
CA LYS A 2 30.56 -74.45 -13.39
C LYS A 2 29.45 -73.39 -13.40
N LYS A 3 29.51 -72.38 -12.48
CA LYS A 3 28.64 -71.25 -12.48
C LYS A 3 29.19 -70.18 -13.44
N ILE A 4 28.44 -69.85 -14.47
CA ILE A 4 28.74 -68.82 -15.45
C ILE A 4 28.08 -67.52 -14.87
N ILE A 5 28.91 -66.57 -14.59
CA ILE A 5 28.46 -65.17 -14.17
C ILE A 5 28.39 -64.39 -15.48
N TYR A 6 27.18 -63.94 -15.86
CA TYR A 6 26.97 -62.93 -16.89
C TYR A 6 27.19 -61.54 -16.34
N LEU A 7 28.24 -60.91 -16.83
CA LEU A 7 28.53 -59.50 -16.55
C LEU A 7 27.76 -58.67 -17.57
N LEU A 8 26.70 -57.97 -17.12
CA LEU A 8 25.96 -57.03 -17.95
C LEU A 8 26.76 -55.73 -17.99
N ILE A 9 27.38 -55.42 -19.12
CA ILE A 9 28.01 -54.12 -19.38
C ILE A 9 26.91 -53.19 -19.89
N THR A 10 26.41 -52.30 -19.02
CA THR A 10 25.57 -51.16 -19.40
C THR A 10 26.46 -50.05 -19.96
N THR A 11 26.49 -49.92 -21.27
CA THR A 11 27.08 -48.79 -21.96
C THR A 11 26.22 -47.54 -21.70
N LEU A 12 26.70 -46.64 -20.86
CA LEU A 12 26.16 -45.28 -20.76
C LEU A 12 26.50 -44.54 -22.07
N PHE A 13 25.50 -44.31 -22.90
CA PHE A 13 25.60 -43.29 -23.94
C PHE A 13 25.55 -41.91 -23.24
N ILE A 14 26.71 -41.29 -23.11
CA ILE A 14 26.79 -39.85 -22.83
C ILE A 14 26.47 -39.16 -24.15
N THR A 15 25.20 -38.83 -24.35
CA THR A 15 24.84 -37.79 -25.34
C THR A 15 25.37 -36.47 -24.80
N ALA A 16 26.49 -36.04 -25.37
CA ALA A 16 26.89 -34.66 -25.29
C ALA A 16 25.80 -33.84 -25.97
N CYS A 17 24.89 -33.26 -25.20
CA CYS A 17 24.10 -32.13 -25.67
C CYS A 17 25.08 -31.01 -25.95
N SER A 18 25.23 -30.68 -27.21
CA SER A 18 25.79 -29.42 -27.65
C SER A 18 25.02 -28.30 -26.91
N ASN A 19 25.76 -27.47 -26.23
CA ASN A 19 25.25 -26.17 -25.79
C ASN A 19 24.99 -25.32 -27.05
N ASP A 20 23.83 -25.50 -27.64
CA ASP A 20 23.22 -24.40 -28.38
C ASP A 20 22.64 -23.48 -27.30
N ASP A 21 23.09 -22.25 -27.30
CA ASP A 21 22.53 -21.16 -26.57
C ASP A 21 21.03 -21.03 -26.88
N GLU A 22 20.18 -21.82 -26.26
CA GLU A 22 18.82 -21.43 -25.97
C GLU A 22 18.93 -20.36 -24.91
N GLY A 23 19.13 -19.14 -25.38
CA GLY A 23 19.13 -17.95 -24.57
C GLY A 23 17.88 -17.99 -23.70
N ASP A 24 18.12 -17.92 -22.42
CA ASP A 24 17.20 -17.94 -21.30
C ASP A 24 15.83 -17.31 -21.69
N SER A 25 14.89 -18.14 -22.13
CA SER A 25 13.58 -17.74 -22.65
C SER A 25 12.60 -17.36 -21.54
N LEU A 26 13.12 -17.20 -20.29
CA LEU A 26 12.31 -16.79 -19.16
C LEU A 26 11.81 -15.35 -19.37
N ILE A 27 10.53 -15.18 -19.20
CA ILE A 27 9.89 -13.87 -19.09
C ILE A 27 10.66 -13.02 -18.07
N ARG A 28 10.88 -11.77 -18.40
CA ARG A 28 11.61 -10.86 -17.52
C ARG A 28 10.81 -10.56 -16.26
N ARG A 29 9.55 -10.09 -16.40
CA ARG A 29 8.72 -9.71 -15.24
C ARG A 29 7.31 -10.27 -15.31
N THR A 30 6.84 -10.77 -14.17
CA THR A 30 5.42 -11.04 -13.96
C THR A 30 4.82 -9.94 -13.09
N ILE A 31 3.81 -9.28 -13.62
CA ILE A 31 3.01 -8.26 -12.95
C ILE A 31 1.74 -8.95 -12.45
N MET A 32 1.55 -8.93 -11.14
CA MET A 32 0.39 -9.49 -10.46
C MET A 32 -0.50 -8.34 -9.97
N ILE A 33 -1.78 -8.36 -10.33
CA ILE A 33 -2.74 -7.38 -9.80
C ILE A 33 -3.78 -8.14 -8.97
N TYR A 34 -3.97 -7.71 -7.73
CA TYR A 34 -4.84 -8.34 -6.75
C TYR A 34 -6.00 -7.43 -6.39
N PHE A 35 -7.20 -7.72 -6.92
CA PHE A 35 -8.41 -6.98 -6.61
C PHE A 35 -9.14 -7.61 -5.42
N SER A 36 -9.14 -6.90 -4.27
CA SER A 36 -10.03 -7.16 -3.14
C SER A 36 -11.18 -6.18 -3.21
N ALA A 37 -12.20 -6.50 -4.01
CA ALA A 37 -13.23 -5.58 -4.44
C ALA A 37 -14.66 -6.10 -4.22
N GLU A 38 -14.84 -7.13 -3.41
CA GLU A 38 -16.17 -7.57 -2.95
C GLU A 38 -16.74 -6.63 -1.89
N ASN A 39 -16.84 -5.36 -2.27
CA ASN A 39 -17.28 -4.26 -1.42
C ASN A 39 -17.95 -3.16 -2.29
N ASN A 40 -18.10 -1.95 -1.77
CA ASN A 40 -18.69 -0.82 -2.50
C ASN A 40 -17.83 -0.31 -3.69
N LEU A 41 -16.58 -0.78 -3.85
CA LEU A 41 -15.72 -0.44 -4.97
C LEU A 41 -15.88 -1.38 -6.18
N SER A 42 -16.74 -2.39 -6.11
CA SER A 42 -16.88 -3.45 -7.12
C SER A 42 -17.14 -2.94 -8.56
N SER A 43 -17.89 -1.84 -8.71
CA SER A 43 -18.14 -1.23 -10.02
C SER A 43 -16.90 -0.56 -10.61
N TYR A 44 -16.13 0.15 -9.77
CA TYR A 44 -14.88 0.80 -10.17
C TYR A 44 -13.81 -0.24 -10.55
N ALA A 45 -13.71 -1.32 -9.78
CA ALA A 45 -12.82 -2.43 -10.11
C ALA A 45 -13.12 -3.02 -11.51
N SER A 46 -14.40 -3.10 -11.87
CA SER A 46 -14.81 -3.58 -13.21
C SER A 46 -14.36 -2.64 -14.33
N GLU A 47 -14.35 -1.33 -14.08
CA GLU A 47 -13.84 -0.33 -15.03
C GLU A 47 -12.32 -0.48 -15.18
N ASP A 48 -11.59 -0.57 -14.07
CA ASP A 48 -10.13 -0.73 -14.06
C ASP A 48 -9.68 -2.04 -14.71
N ILE A 49 -10.42 -3.14 -14.53
CA ILE A 49 -10.16 -4.39 -15.25
C ILE A 49 -10.25 -4.21 -16.78
N ASN A 50 -11.23 -3.44 -17.27
CA ASN A 50 -11.33 -3.14 -18.70
C ASN A 50 -10.14 -2.29 -19.18
N GLU A 51 -9.66 -1.36 -18.37
CA GLU A 51 -8.48 -0.56 -18.68
C GLU A 51 -7.20 -1.40 -18.67
N ILE A 52 -7.05 -2.37 -17.75
CA ILE A 52 -5.97 -3.34 -17.73
C ILE A 52 -5.91 -4.11 -19.06
N ILE A 53 -7.07 -4.54 -19.57
CA ILE A 53 -7.16 -5.23 -20.85
C ILE A 53 -6.69 -4.32 -21.99
N VAL A 54 -7.11 -3.05 -21.98
CA VAL A 54 -6.67 -2.07 -22.99
C VAL A 54 -5.18 -1.81 -22.89
N GLY A 55 -4.65 -1.54 -21.69
CA GLY A 55 -3.23 -1.24 -21.43
C GLY A 55 -2.31 -2.41 -21.79
N SER A 56 -2.79 -3.65 -21.65
CA SER A 56 -2.00 -4.83 -21.97
C SER A 56 -1.56 -4.93 -23.45
N ARG A 57 -2.24 -4.18 -24.34
CA ARG A 57 -1.86 -4.12 -25.78
C ARG A 57 -0.51 -3.45 -26.01
N SER A 58 -0.08 -2.63 -25.07
CA SER A 58 1.20 -1.91 -25.13
C SER A 58 2.19 -2.37 -24.06
N LEU A 59 1.86 -3.43 -23.30
CA LEU A 59 2.78 -4.03 -22.35
C LEU A 59 3.94 -4.69 -23.09
N ALA A 60 5.14 -4.57 -22.56
CA ALA A 60 6.33 -5.19 -23.13
C ALA A 60 6.14 -6.72 -23.27
N ALA A 61 6.57 -7.26 -24.41
CA ALA A 61 6.36 -8.69 -24.76
C ALA A 61 7.07 -9.66 -23.82
N ASP A 62 8.09 -9.21 -23.11
CA ASP A 62 8.83 -9.96 -22.09
C ASP A 62 8.22 -9.86 -20.69
N CYS A 63 6.97 -9.38 -20.59
CA CYS A 63 6.22 -9.31 -19.35
C CYS A 63 4.95 -10.16 -19.40
N ASN A 64 4.65 -10.83 -18.29
CA ASN A 64 3.34 -11.42 -18.02
C ASN A 64 2.47 -10.44 -17.24
N LEU A 65 1.17 -10.49 -17.48
CA LEU A 65 0.16 -9.81 -16.67
C LEU A 65 -0.88 -10.83 -16.22
N ILE A 66 -1.02 -10.99 -14.92
CA ILE A 66 -1.95 -11.91 -14.29
C ILE A 66 -2.76 -11.19 -13.22
N VAL A 67 -4.07 -11.41 -13.21
CA VAL A 67 -5.00 -10.65 -12.38
C VAL A 67 -5.87 -11.62 -11.59
N PHE A 68 -5.89 -11.45 -10.27
CA PHE A 68 -6.91 -12.02 -9.40
C PHE A 68 -8.04 -11.01 -9.23
N VAL A 69 -9.27 -11.48 -9.35
CA VAL A 69 -10.47 -10.65 -9.31
C VAL A 69 -11.48 -11.26 -8.33
N ASP A 70 -11.86 -10.42 -7.37
CA ASP A 70 -12.92 -10.71 -6.42
C ASP A 70 -13.91 -9.54 -6.36
N LEU A 71 -15.13 -9.76 -6.84
CA LEU A 71 -16.18 -8.77 -7.01
C LEU A 71 -17.51 -9.27 -6.45
N LYS A 72 -18.35 -8.37 -5.97
CA LYS A 72 -19.71 -8.69 -5.45
C LYS A 72 -20.59 -9.52 -6.37
N SER A 73 -20.43 -9.38 -7.68
CA SER A 73 -21.35 -9.95 -8.68
C SER A 73 -20.84 -11.20 -9.36
N THR A 74 -19.62 -11.62 -9.07
CA THR A 74 -18.98 -12.77 -9.73
C THR A 74 -18.28 -13.64 -8.69
N LYS A 75 -18.15 -14.93 -9.01
CA LYS A 75 -17.24 -15.78 -8.23
C LYS A 75 -15.80 -15.32 -8.43
N PRO A 76 -14.95 -15.41 -7.42
CA PRO A 76 -13.54 -15.08 -7.56
C PRO A 76 -12.87 -15.88 -8.67
N TYR A 77 -11.98 -15.25 -9.43
CA TYR A 77 -11.26 -15.91 -10.52
C TYR A 77 -9.87 -15.30 -10.74
N ILE A 78 -9.02 -16.05 -11.42
CA ILE A 78 -7.70 -15.60 -11.88
C ILE A 78 -7.67 -15.67 -13.39
N MET A 79 -7.17 -14.62 -14.04
CA MET A 79 -6.98 -14.54 -15.48
C MET A 79 -5.59 -14.05 -15.84
N SER A 80 -5.07 -14.51 -16.97
CA SER A 80 -3.97 -13.86 -17.67
C SER A 80 -4.53 -12.88 -18.70
N VAL A 81 -3.79 -11.78 -18.91
CA VAL A 81 -4.14 -10.74 -19.88
C VAL A 81 -2.97 -10.55 -20.82
N THR A 82 -3.18 -10.70 -22.13
CA THR A 82 -2.12 -10.58 -23.12
C THR A 82 -2.66 -9.91 -24.37
N ASN A 83 -2.06 -8.79 -24.75
CA ASN A 83 -2.39 -8.06 -25.99
C ASN A 83 -3.88 -7.75 -26.17
N GLY A 84 -4.56 -7.39 -25.09
CA GLY A 84 -6.00 -7.06 -25.10
C GLY A 84 -6.94 -8.27 -25.04
N GLU A 85 -6.40 -9.47 -24.87
CA GLU A 85 -7.17 -10.69 -24.71
C GLU A 85 -7.04 -11.24 -23.29
N THR A 86 -8.09 -11.86 -22.79
CA THR A 86 -8.12 -12.48 -21.46
C THR A 86 -8.28 -13.98 -21.57
N LYS A 87 -7.60 -14.70 -20.68
CA LYS A 87 -7.77 -16.13 -20.50
C LYS A 87 -7.97 -16.43 -19.01
N VAL A 88 -9.15 -16.93 -18.65
CA VAL A 88 -9.40 -17.42 -17.29
C VAL A 88 -8.56 -18.66 -17.03
N LEU A 89 -7.74 -18.60 -15.99
CA LEU A 89 -6.84 -19.70 -15.58
C LEU A 89 -7.46 -20.53 -14.47
N LYS A 90 -8.19 -19.89 -13.54
CA LYS A 90 -8.86 -20.55 -12.42
C LYS A 90 -10.13 -19.79 -12.08
N THR A 91 -11.23 -20.51 -11.82
CA THR A 91 -12.45 -19.96 -11.21
C THR A 91 -12.71 -20.73 -9.93
N TYR A 92 -12.99 -20.04 -8.85
CA TYR A 92 -13.26 -20.66 -7.57
C TYR A 92 -14.72 -21.13 -7.52
N GLY A 93 -14.94 -22.27 -6.87
CA GLY A 93 -16.27 -22.89 -6.83
C GLY A 93 -17.27 -22.18 -5.94
N SER A 94 -16.77 -21.59 -4.88
CA SER A 94 -17.51 -20.79 -3.89
C SER A 94 -16.76 -19.50 -3.62
N ASP A 95 -17.46 -18.54 -3.11
CA ASP A 95 -16.91 -17.33 -2.55
C ASP A 95 -16.16 -17.57 -1.25
N PHE A 96 -15.20 -16.68 -0.92
CA PHE A 96 -14.35 -16.74 0.27
C PHE A 96 -13.76 -15.36 0.56
N TYR A 97 -13.18 -15.18 1.74
CA TYR A 97 -12.49 -13.94 2.06
C TYR A 97 -11.13 -13.87 1.36
N ALA A 98 -11.02 -13.04 0.31
CA ALA A 98 -9.75 -12.76 -0.37
C ALA A 98 -8.72 -12.07 0.56
N SER A 99 -9.18 -11.34 1.56
CA SER A 99 -8.34 -10.74 2.60
C SER A 99 -7.83 -11.75 3.66
N SER A 100 -8.31 -13.01 3.63
CA SER A 100 -7.77 -14.06 4.52
C SER A 100 -6.32 -14.38 4.14
N PRO A 101 -5.38 -14.44 5.10
CA PRO A 101 -3.97 -14.69 4.83
C PRO A 101 -3.70 -15.99 4.04
N ASP A 102 -4.38 -17.07 4.41
CA ASP A 102 -4.19 -18.37 3.76
C ASP A 102 -4.70 -18.36 2.31
N ASN A 103 -5.87 -17.75 2.06
CA ASN A 103 -6.42 -17.61 0.72
C ASN A 103 -5.54 -16.71 -0.14
N MET A 104 -5.10 -15.56 0.40
CA MET A 104 -4.21 -14.64 -0.31
C MET A 104 -2.90 -15.31 -0.70
N LEU A 105 -2.30 -16.07 0.23
CA LEU A 105 -1.07 -16.82 -0.05
C LEU A 105 -1.28 -17.86 -1.16
N GLU A 106 -2.35 -18.66 -1.08
CA GLU A 106 -2.67 -19.67 -2.12
C GLU A 106 -2.84 -19.02 -3.49
N ILE A 107 -3.58 -17.90 -3.54
CA ILE A 107 -3.83 -17.15 -4.78
C ILE A 107 -2.54 -16.65 -5.39
N LEU A 108 -1.73 -15.92 -4.60
CA LEU A 108 -0.47 -15.35 -5.08
C LEU A 108 0.55 -16.42 -5.48
N GLN A 109 0.67 -17.52 -4.73
CA GLN A 109 1.50 -18.65 -5.11
C GLN A 109 1.02 -19.31 -6.40
N TYR A 110 -0.29 -19.43 -6.60
CA TYR A 110 -0.85 -19.92 -7.86
C TYR A 110 -0.48 -18.98 -9.01
N MET A 111 -0.64 -17.65 -8.83
CA MET A 111 -0.28 -16.67 -9.86
C MET A 111 1.21 -16.77 -10.24
N VAL A 112 2.11 -16.86 -9.26
CA VAL A 112 3.55 -17.10 -9.49
C VAL A 112 3.79 -18.39 -10.25
N SER A 113 3.11 -19.48 -9.90
CA SER A 113 3.27 -20.79 -10.56
C SER A 113 2.81 -20.81 -12.02
N GLN A 114 1.77 -20.01 -12.34
CA GLN A 114 1.24 -19.93 -13.70
C GLN A 114 2.06 -19.02 -14.61
N CYS A 115 2.76 -18.05 -14.04
CA CYS A 115 3.52 -17.04 -14.76
C CYS A 115 4.93 -16.90 -14.16
N PRO A 116 5.81 -17.93 -14.28
CA PRO A 116 7.17 -17.83 -13.78
C PRO A 116 7.97 -16.80 -14.57
N ALA A 117 8.78 -16.00 -13.85
CA ALA A 117 9.60 -14.94 -14.41
C ALA A 117 10.87 -14.73 -13.55
N ARG A 118 11.79 -13.92 -14.05
CA ARG A 118 12.99 -13.53 -13.29
C ARG A 118 12.69 -12.47 -12.21
N GLU A 119 11.66 -11.67 -12.45
CA GLU A 119 11.26 -10.53 -11.62
C GLU A 119 9.75 -10.57 -11.37
N TYR A 120 9.35 -10.10 -10.22
CA TYR A 120 7.94 -10.02 -9.85
C TYR A 120 7.59 -8.61 -9.36
N ALA A 121 6.35 -8.20 -9.61
CA ALA A 121 5.76 -6.99 -9.08
C ALA A 121 4.30 -7.25 -8.71
N THR A 122 3.84 -6.66 -7.61
CA THR A 122 2.45 -6.84 -7.15
C THR A 122 1.77 -5.50 -6.94
N ILE A 123 0.58 -5.35 -7.50
CA ILE A 123 -0.32 -4.23 -7.25
C ILE A 123 -1.48 -4.75 -6.41
N PHE A 124 -1.70 -4.14 -5.25
CA PHE A 124 -2.84 -4.38 -4.38
C PHE A 124 -3.89 -3.29 -4.59
N TRP A 125 -5.05 -3.66 -5.12
CA TRP A 125 -6.17 -2.77 -5.39
C TRP A 125 -7.31 -3.00 -4.41
N GLY A 126 -7.85 -1.93 -3.80
CA GLY A 126 -8.99 -2.03 -2.89
C GLY A 126 -9.00 -0.97 -1.80
N HIS A 127 -9.78 -1.19 -0.75
CA HIS A 127 -9.75 -0.32 0.42
C HIS A 127 -8.42 -0.44 1.19
N GLY A 128 -7.96 0.67 1.75
CA GLY A 128 -6.82 0.74 2.64
C GLY A 128 -7.00 1.80 3.72
N THR A 129 -6.37 1.60 4.87
CA THR A 129 -6.34 2.55 5.99
C THR A 129 -4.94 2.69 6.61
N GLY A 130 -3.92 2.21 5.90
CA GLY A 130 -2.53 2.27 6.36
C GLY A 130 -2.19 1.24 7.42
N SER A 131 -1.42 1.67 8.42
CA SER A 131 -0.90 0.81 9.49
C SER A 131 -1.87 0.63 10.66
N ILE A 132 -3.15 0.84 10.44
CA ILE A 132 -4.12 0.78 11.54
C ILE A 132 -4.52 -0.68 11.75
N ILE A 133 -4.06 -1.26 12.84
CA ILE A 133 -4.29 -2.69 13.19
C ILE A 133 -5.69 -2.89 13.76
N THR A 134 -6.32 -4.01 13.34
CA THR A 134 -7.50 -4.57 13.98
C THR A 134 -7.25 -6.02 14.33
N ASN A 135 -8.07 -6.57 15.21
CA ASN A 135 -8.06 -8.02 15.40
C ASN A 135 -8.53 -8.70 14.11
N ASP A 136 -7.66 -9.47 13.47
CA ASP A 136 -7.97 -10.27 12.26
C ASP A 136 -9.13 -11.25 12.47
N THR A 137 -9.55 -11.48 13.71
CA THR A 137 -10.50 -12.52 14.10
C THR A 137 -11.87 -12.01 14.52
N VAL A 138 -12.11 -10.71 14.61
CA VAL A 138 -13.38 -10.19 15.14
C VAL A 138 -14.16 -9.40 14.11
N ALA A 139 -14.98 -10.09 13.34
CA ALA A 139 -16.23 -9.52 12.87
C ALA A 139 -17.08 -9.19 14.11
N ASN A 140 -17.23 -7.94 14.47
CA ASN A 140 -18.37 -7.48 15.29
C ASN A 140 -18.07 -6.25 16.15
N THR A 141 -17.51 -5.20 15.62
CA THR A 141 -17.70 -3.88 16.23
C THR A 141 -17.73 -2.79 15.17
N SER A 142 -18.64 -1.87 15.35
CA SER A 142 -19.06 -0.84 14.39
C SER A 142 -18.07 0.32 14.18
N ALA A 143 -16.81 0.15 14.44
CA ALA A 143 -15.77 1.17 14.22
C ALA A 143 -14.36 0.57 14.09
N SER A 144 -14.21 -0.55 13.43
CA SER A 144 -12.90 -1.19 13.30
C SER A 144 -12.02 -0.45 12.29
N LEU A 145 -10.84 -0.09 12.73
CA LEU A 145 -9.74 0.41 11.92
C LEU A 145 -9.10 -0.82 11.24
N LYS A 146 -8.73 -0.74 9.94
CA LYS A 146 -8.46 -1.92 9.12
C LYS A 146 -7.37 -1.59 8.10
N ALA A 147 -6.36 -2.46 7.88
CA ALA A 147 -5.20 -2.11 7.07
C ALA A 147 -5.46 -2.16 5.55
N TYR A 148 -5.74 -3.34 4.98
CA TYR A 148 -5.94 -3.50 3.55
C TYR A 148 -7.05 -4.52 3.24
N GLY A 149 -7.77 -4.29 2.13
CA GLY A 149 -8.58 -5.26 1.43
C GLY A 149 -9.88 -5.61 2.13
N ALA A 150 -10.81 -4.66 2.25
CA ALA A 150 -12.16 -4.94 2.72
C ALA A 150 -12.84 -5.98 1.85
N ASP A 151 -13.30 -7.06 2.47
CA ASP A 151 -13.91 -8.17 1.78
C ASP A 151 -15.05 -8.75 2.63
N THR A 152 -16.24 -8.87 2.04
CA THR A 152 -17.41 -9.39 2.73
C THR A 152 -17.51 -10.92 2.67
N GLY A 153 -16.78 -11.56 1.75
CA GLY A 153 -16.90 -12.99 1.50
C GLY A 153 -18.34 -13.39 1.21
N SER A 154 -18.69 -14.59 1.52
CA SER A 154 -20.08 -15.08 1.41
C SER A 154 -21.04 -14.53 2.46
N ASP A 155 -20.56 -13.72 3.41
CA ASP A 155 -21.37 -13.13 4.48
C ASP A 155 -21.79 -11.71 4.10
N THR A 156 -23.04 -11.57 3.69
CA THR A 156 -23.62 -10.27 3.29
C THR A 156 -24.15 -9.44 4.46
N SER A 157 -23.95 -9.89 5.70
CA SER A 157 -24.37 -9.13 6.87
C SER A 157 -23.54 -7.84 7.03
N SER A 158 -24.21 -6.75 7.40
CA SER A 158 -23.52 -5.46 7.63
C SER A 158 -22.47 -5.60 8.72
N GLY A 159 -21.22 -5.26 8.40
CA GLY A 159 -20.10 -5.31 9.34
C GLY A 159 -19.34 -6.64 9.36
N SER A 160 -19.61 -7.56 8.43
CA SER A 160 -18.88 -8.83 8.28
C SER A 160 -17.56 -8.70 7.51
N GLU A 161 -17.24 -7.52 7.01
CA GLU A 161 -16.01 -7.27 6.24
C GLU A 161 -14.77 -7.68 7.01
N LYS A 162 -13.92 -8.47 6.34
CA LYS A 162 -12.60 -8.83 6.83
C LYS A 162 -11.54 -8.08 6.07
N TRP A 163 -10.44 -7.82 6.77
CA TRP A 163 -9.30 -7.08 6.26
C TRP A 163 -8.02 -7.81 6.67
N ILE A 164 -6.93 -7.61 5.95
CA ILE A 164 -5.63 -8.11 6.34
C ILE A 164 -4.80 -6.99 6.98
N ASN A 165 -4.17 -7.26 8.12
CA ASN A 165 -3.23 -6.34 8.73
C ASN A 165 -1.90 -6.33 7.98
N THR A 166 -1.19 -5.21 7.99
CA THR A 166 0.08 -5.06 7.28
C THR A 166 1.14 -6.04 7.76
N THR A 167 1.23 -6.33 9.06
CA THR A 167 2.15 -7.32 9.62
C THR A 167 1.86 -8.74 9.08
N THR A 168 0.59 -9.07 8.94
CA THR A 168 0.13 -10.33 8.36
C THR A 168 0.38 -10.38 6.85
N LEU A 169 0.09 -9.28 6.13
CA LEU A 169 0.41 -9.15 4.71
C LEU A 169 1.92 -9.33 4.45
N ALA A 170 2.78 -8.73 5.27
CA ALA A 170 4.22 -8.90 5.15
C ALA A 170 4.66 -10.38 5.33
N ARG A 171 4.00 -11.13 6.24
CA ARG A 171 4.23 -12.58 6.37
C ARG A 171 3.77 -13.37 5.15
N VAL A 172 2.67 -12.98 4.51
CA VAL A 172 2.24 -13.57 3.24
C VAL A 172 3.28 -13.30 2.15
N MET A 173 3.66 -12.03 1.97
CA MET A 173 4.63 -11.63 0.94
C MET A 173 6.02 -12.25 1.14
N SER A 174 6.44 -12.51 2.37
CA SER A 174 7.73 -13.17 2.66
C SER A 174 7.82 -14.62 2.19
N GLN A 175 6.70 -15.25 1.83
CA GLN A 175 6.63 -16.62 1.30
C GLN A 175 6.58 -16.66 -0.23
N LEU A 176 6.67 -15.50 -0.88
CA LEU A 176 6.70 -15.33 -2.33
C LEU A 176 8.10 -14.93 -2.79
N PRO A 177 8.40 -15.02 -4.09
CA PRO A 177 9.61 -14.41 -4.64
C PRO A 177 9.69 -12.93 -4.27
N HIS A 178 10.92 -12.42 -4.11
CA HIS A 178 11.15 -11.00 -3.86
C HIS A 178 10.54 -10.14 -4.99
N GLN A 179 9.89 -9.03 -4.61
CA GLN A 179 9.23 -8.14 -5.55
C GLN A 179 10.17 -6.99 -5.93
N GLN A 180 10.21 -6.59 -7.19
CA GLN A 180 10.87 -5.35 -7.58
C GLN A 180 10.13 -4.14 -7.03
N PHE A 181 8.81 -4.18 -7.07
CA PHE A 181 7.99 -3.19 -6.37
C PHE A 181 6.68 -3.82 -5.89
N ILE A 182 6.17 -3.28 -4.82
CA ILE A 182 4.78 -3.43 -4.38
C ILE A 182 4.13 -2.06 -4.52
N MET A 183 3.00 -2.00 -5.21
CA MET A 183 2.17 -0.81 -5.31
C MET A 183 0.83 -1.06 -4.61
N PHE A 184 0.38 -0.08 -3.85
CA PHE A 184 -0.99 -0.05 -3.36
C PHE A 184 -1.79 1.01 -4.13
N ASP A 185 -2.80 0.56 -4.86
CA ASP A 185 -3.90 1.40 -5.32
C ASP A 185 -5.02 1.30 -4.27
N ALA A 186 -4.71 1.84 -3.11
CA ALA A 186 -5.51 1.77 -1.89
C ALA A 186 -5.15 2.93 -0.97
N CYS A 187 -6.14 3.46 -0.23
CA CYS A 187 -5.99 4.63 0.63
C CYS A 187 -4.93 4.45 1.71
N CYS A 188 -4.15 5.49 2.01
CA CYS A 188 -3.33 5.63 3.22
C CYS A 188 -2.22 4.58 3.42
N MET A 189 -1.86 3.79 2.43
CA MET A 189 -0.90 2.68 2.61
C MET A 189 0.56 3.11 2.72
N GLN A 190 0.91 4.39 2.43
CA GLN A 190 2.28 4.88 2.52
C GLN A 190 2.63 5.36 3.93
N THR A 191 2.66 4.43 4.86
CA THR A 191 3.13 4.67 6.22
C THR A 191 4.49 4.03 6.44
N VAL A 192 5.30 4.60 7.34
CA VAL A 192 6.62 4.05 7.65
C VAL A 192 6.51 2.65 8.28
N GLU A 193 5.46 2.41 9.03
CA GLU A 193 5.17 1.10 9.62
C GLU A 193 4.93 0.07 8.51
N THR A 194 4.04 0.37 7.55
CA THR A 194 3.78 -0.51 6.40
C THR A 194 5.05 -0.75 5.58
N ALA A 195 5.78 0.31 5.27
CA ALA A 195 7.01 0.22 4.50
C ALA A 195 8.07 -0.64 5.22
N TYR A 196 8.18 -0.49 6.54
CA TYR A 196 9.15 -1.22 7.34
C TYR A 196 8.82 -2.71 7.47
N GLU A 197 7.54 -3.06 7.61
CA GLU A 197 7.10 -4.46 7.59
C GLU A 197 7.41 -5.15 6.26
N LEU A 198 7.18 -4.47 5.14
CA LEU A 198 7.38 -5.02 3.79
C LEU A 198 8.83 -4.92 3.29
N ARG A 199 9.77 -4.28 4.02
CA ARG A 199 11.10 -3.92 3.52
C ARG A 199 11.96 -5.06 3.00
N ASN A 200 11.74 -6.26 3.51
CA ASN A 200 12.47 -7.46 3.10
C ASN A 200 11.80 -8.21 1.95
N THR A 201 10.65 -7.76 1.47
CA THR A 201 9.86 -8.44 0.44
C THR A 201 9.85 -7.72 -0.90
N THR A 202 10.30 -6.45 -0.92
CA THR A 202 10.27 -5.62 -2.12
C THR A 202 11.42 -4.60 -2.13
N ASP A 203 11.86 -4.18 -3.33
CA ASP A 203 12.84 -3.09 -3.48
C ASP A 203 12.21 -1.71 -3.33
N TYR A 204 10.98 -1.56 -3.81
CA TYR A 204 10.24 -0.30 -3.74
C TYR A 204 8.81 -0.53 -3.24
N LEU A 205 8.37 0.36 -2.34
CA LEU A 205 6.96 0.49 -1.98
C LEU A 205 6.42 1.78 -2.60
N ILE A 206 5.32 1.68 -3.34
CA ILE A 206 4.64 2.82 -3.98
C ILE A 206 3.21 2.85 -3.45
N ALA A 207 2.83 3.91 -2.77
CA ALA A 207 1.49 3.98 -2.19
C ALA A 207 1.05 5.43 -1.90
N PRO A 208 -0.26 5.68 -1.82
CA PRO A 208 -0.81 6.94 -1.33
C PRO A 208 -0.63 7.10 0.18
N LEU A 209 -0.37 8.35 0.61
CA LEU A 209 -0.35 8.73 2.02
C LEU A 209 -1.75 9.05 2.56
N CYS A 210 -2.67 9.40 1.67
CA CYS A 210 -4.02 9.88 1.98
C CYS A 210 -5.09 8.99 1.36
N GLU A 211 -6.36 9.31 1.60
CA GLU A 211 -7.47 8.72 0.85
C GLU A 211 -7.34 9.06 -0.64
N THR A 212 -7.70 8.10 -1.48
CA THR A 212 -7.67 8.20 -2.94
C THR A 212 -9.06 8.06 -3.52
N PRO A 213 -9.31 8.62 -4.71
CA PRO A 213 -10.55 8.39 -5.43
C PRO A 213 -10.83 6.92 -5.72
N SER A 214 -12.10 6.54 -5.64
CA SER A 214 -12.53 5.16 -5.83
C SER A 214 -12.29 4.59 -7.22
N PHE A 215 -12.03 5.44 -8.22
CA PHE A 215 -11.71 5.00 -9.59
C PHE A 215 -10.21 4.73 -9.82
N GLY A 216 -9.38 4.72 -8.79
CA GLY A 216 -7.99 4.27 -8.86
C GLY A 216 -7.13 4.96 -9.93
N GLY A 217 -6.03 4.31 -10.30
CA GLY A 217 -5.16 4.72 -11.40
C GLY A 217 -5.80 4.50 -12.79
N ASN A 218 -5.27 5.15 -13.81
CA ASN A 218 -5.65 4.88 -15.21
C ASN A 218 -4.83 3.67 -15.71
N TYR A 219 -5.37 2.47 -15.59
CA TYR A 219 -4.66 1.25 -15.97
C TYR A 219 -4.41 1.13 -17.47
N ALA A 220 -5.14 1.87 -18.32
CA ALA A 220 -4.85 1.88 -19.75
C ALA A 220 -3.48 2.50 -20.07
N THR A 221 -3.03 3.47 -19.27
CA THR A 221 -1.71 4.10 -19.38
C THR A 221 -0.68 3.52 -18.41
N LEU A 222 -1.11 3.11 -17.24
CA LEU A 222 -0.25 2.57 -16.19
C LEU A 222 0.34 1.20 -16.56
N VAL A 223 -0.47 0.28 -17.11
CA VAL A 223 -0.02 -1.10 -17.42
C VAL A 223 1.20 -1.13 -18.36
N PRO A 224 1.28 -0.36 -19.45
CA PRO A 224 2.51 -0.27 -20.25
C PRO A 224 3.75 0.13 -19.44
N ILE A 225 3.61 1.10 -18.54
CA ILE A 225 4.70 1.62 -17.70
C ILE A 225 5.22 0.54 -16.76
N LEU A 226 4.32 -0.28 -16.16
CA LEU A 226 4.73 -1.39 -15.28
C LEU A 226 5.67 -2.38 -15.95
N GLY A 227 5.70 -2.41 -17.28
CA GLY A 227 6.59 -3.22 -18.10
C GLY A 227 7.95 -2.58 -18.40
N HIS A 228 8.23 -1.35 -18.00
CA HIS A 228 9.49 -0.67 -18.31
C HIS A 228 10.69 -1.36 -17.63
N THR A 229 11.86 -1.29 -18.27
CA THR A 229 13.06 -2.03 -17.85
C THR A 229 13.89 -1.29 -16.80
N ASP A 230 13.89 0.04 -16.83
CA ASP A 230 14.65 0.84 -15.86
C ASP A 230 13.93 0.92 -14.53
N ILE A 231 14.27 0.00 -13.64
CA ILE A 231 13.67 -0.07 -12.30
C ILE A 231 13.99 1.16 -11.43
N ALA A 232 15.00 1.92 -11.75
CA ALA A 232 15.38 3.11 -10.97
C ALA A 232 14.45 4.30 -11.28
N SER A 233 14.00 4.45 -12.53
CA SER A 233 13.05 5.48 -12.95
C SER A 233 11.57 5.05 -12.78
N LEU A 234 11.32 3.74 -12.80
CA LEU A 234 9.98 3.17 -12.82
C LEU A 234 9.04 3.69 -11.71
N PRO A 235 9.45 3.79 -10.43
CA PRO A 235 8.59 4.33 -9.38
C PRO A 235 8.15 5.78 -9.66
N ARG A 236 9.02 6.60 -10.24
CA ARG A 236 8.69 7.96 -10.66
C ARG A 236 7.68 7.95 -11.81
N GLU A 237 7.91 7.13 -12.83
CA GLU A 237 7.03 7.04 -14.00
C GLU A 237 5.61 6.59 -13.60
N ILE A 238 5.51 5.63 -12.69
CA ILE A 238 4.23 5.18 -12.09
C ILE A 238 3.52 6.34 -11.40
N ILE A 239 4.23 7.12 -10.57
CA ILE A 239 3.64 8.22 -9.81
C ILE A 239 3.25 9.36 -10.76
N ASP A 240 4.09 9.69 -11.74
CA ASP A 240 3.82 10.74 -12.72
C ASP A 240 2.58 10.39 -13.58
N ASP A 241 2.38 9.13 -13.96
CA ASP A 241 1.16 8.67 -14.64
C ASP A 241 -0.05 8.71 -13.72
N TYR A 242 0.09 8.18 -12.50
CA TYR A 242 -0.98 8.12 -11.52
C TYR A 242 -1.52 9.50 -11.14
N THR A 243 -0.68 10.54 -11.13
CA THR A 243 -1.04 11.92 -10.75
C THR A 243 -1.07 12.89 -11.92
N GLY A 244 -0.69 12.47 -13.11
CA GLY A 244 -0.57 13.30 -14.31
C GLY A 244 -1.90 13.73 -14.91
N SER A 245 -1.82 14.57 -15.95
CA SER A 245 -2.98 15.13 -16.64
C SER A 245 -3.86 14.10 -17.37
N ASN A 246 -3.33 12.91 -17.61
CA ASN A 246 -4.04 11.80 -18.25
C ASN A 246 -4.79 10.92 -17.26
N ASN A 247 -4.67 11.21 -15.97
CA ASN A 247 -5.43 10.48 -14.97
C ASN A 247 -6.93 10.75 -15.12
N LYS A 248 -7.74 9.81 -14.64
CA LYS A 248 -9.21 9.92 -14.63
C LYS A 248 -9.72 11.13 -13.83
N TRP A 249 -8.89 11.72 -13.02
CA TRP A 249 -9.19 12.77 -12.05
C TRP A 249 -9.17 14.15 -12.69
N SER A 250 -8.56 14.30 -13.89
CA SER A 250 -8.50 15.58 -14.58
C SER A 250 -9.88 16.21 -14.79
N SER A 251 -10.91 15.40 -14.98
CA SER A 251 -12.31 15.84 -15.13
C SER A 251 -12.94 16.34 -13.82
N VAL A 252 -12.42 15.90 -12.68
CA VAL A 252 -12.88 16.25 -11.33
C VAL A 252 -11.80 17.00 -10.52
N ALA A 253 -10.70 17.38 -11.17
CA ALA A 253 -9.54 18.02 -10.57
C ALA A 253 -9.84 19.29 -9.76
N LYS A 254 -10.90 20.02 -10.10
CA LYS A 254 -11.34 21.17 -9.29
C LYS A 254 -11.80 20.78 -7.87
N TYR A 255 -12.10 19.49 -7.64
CA TYR A 255 -12.56 18.96 -6.37
C TYR A 255 -11.51 18.07 -5.69
N PHE A 256 -10.61 17.49 -6.49
CA PHE A 256 -9.59 16.54 -6.07
C PHE A 256 -8.26 16.99 -6.65
N SER A 257 -7.71 18.05 -6.09
CA SER A 257 -6.57 18.70 -6.72
C SER A 257 -5.33 17.80 -6.74
N ASN A 258 -5.19 16.81 -5.84
CA ASN A 258 -4.04 15.91 -5.94
C ASN A 258 -4.05 14.77 -4.91
N VAL A 259 -3.52 13.62 -5.31
CA VAL A 259 -3.19 12.52 -4.41
C VAL A 259 -1.77 12.67 -3.93
N CYS A 260 -1.60 12.62 -2.63
CA CYS A 260 -0.27 12.45 -2.03
C CYS A 260 0.14 10.99 -2.17
N ILE A 261 1.04 10.71 -3.11
CA ILE A 261 1.61 9.39 -3.35
C ILE A 261 3.12 9.48 -3.40
N SER A 262 3.81 8.48 -2.90
CA SER A 262 5.27 8.45 -2.95
C SER A 262 5.83 7.05 -3.18
N ALA A 263 7.12 7.01 -3.48
CA ALA A 263 7.91 5.80 -3.62
C ALA A 263 9.02 5.76 -2.56
N VAL A 264 9.05 4.67 -1.81
CA VAL A 264 10.05 4.40 -0.79
C VAL A 264 10.98 3.29 -1.27
N LYS A 265 12.29 3.54 -1.22
CA LYS A 265 13.33 2.54 -1.43
C LYS A 265 13.56 1.79 -0.11
N THR A 266 13.11 0.55 -0.05
CA THR A 266 13.03 -0.23 1.19
C THR A 266 14.39 -0.49 1.82
N SER A 267 15.45 -0.65 1.02
CA SER A 267 16.82 -0.85 1.50
C SER A 267 17.39 0.33 2.31
N GLN A 268 16.69 1.49 2.36
CA GLN A 268 17.09 2.65 3.15
C GLN A 268 16.37 2.71 4.52
N LEU A 269 15.40 1.85 4.76
CA LEU A 269 14.53 1.93 5.92
C LEU A 269 15.22 1.57 7.24
N ASP A 270 16.14 0.61 7.25
CA ASP A 270 16.89 0.29 8.47
C ASP A 270 17.79 1.47 8.91
N ALA A 271 18.38 2.18 7.94
CA ALA A 271 19.15 3.37 8.23
C ALA A 271 18.27 4.53 8.73
N LEU A 272 17.07 4.68 8.15
CA LEU A 272 16.08 5.65 8.62
C LEU A 272 15.61 5.32 10.04
N ALA A 273 15.35 4.04 10.35
CA ALA A 273 14.95 3.61 11.68
C ALA A 273 16.03 3.91 12.74
N ALA A 274 17.29 3.61 12.43
CA ALA A 274 18.41 3.90 13.33
C ALA A 274 18.60 5.41 13.57
N ALA A 275 18.46 6.22 12.52
CA ALA A 275 18.51 7.67 12.63
C ALA A 275 17.33 8.23 13.45
N THR A 276 16.13 7.67 13.23
CA THR A 276 14.93 8.05 13.97
C THR A 276 15.05 7.68 15.45
N TYR A 277 15.52 6.48 15.77
CA TYR A 277 15.82 6.09 17.16
C TYR A 277 16.78 7.09 17.83
N THR A 278 17.87 7.45 17.15
CA THR A 278 18.87 8.38 17.67
C THR A 278 18.27 9.77 17.91
N ALA A 279 17.47 10.26 16.97
CA ALA A 279 16.81 11.56 17.08
C ALA A 279 15.79 11.59 18.24
N LEU A 280 14.92 10.57 18.33
CA LEU A 280 13.90 10.47 19.35
C LEU A 280 14.49 10.27 20.75
N ARG A 281 15.59 9.51 20.87
CA ARG A 281 16.31 9.34 22.12
C ARG A 281 16.77 10.67 22.72
N SER A 282 17.08 11.66 21.91
CA SER A 282 17.48 13.00 22.39
C SER A 282 16.32 13.75 23.06
N LEU A 283 15.08 13.38 22.76
CA LEU A 283 13.87 13.97 23.34
C LEU A 283 13.38 13.24 24.60
N TYR A 284 13.90 12.06 24.88
CA TYR A 284 13.45 11.25 26.01
C TYR A 284 13.99 11.81 27.34
N ALA A 285 13.10 12.29 28.17
CA ALA A 285 13.41 12.96 29.45
C ALA A 285 12.97 12.15 30.70
N GLY A 286 13.01 10.83 30.62
CA GLY A 286 12.98 9.99 31.82
C GLY A 286 11.65 9.30 32.18
N ASN A 287 10.50 9.69 31.62
CA ASN A 287 9.21 9.04 31.92
C ASN A 287 8.49 8.54 30.66
N LYS A 288 8.20 9.43 29.72
CA LYS A 288 7.44 9.11 28.55
C LYS A 288 7.90 10.01 27.40
N LEU A 289 8.21 9.42 26.24
CA LEU A 289 8.47 10.21 25.05
C LEU A 289 7.16 10.78 24.54
N ARG A 290 7.08 12.09 24.40
CA ARG A 290 5.93 12.78 23.82
C ARG A 290 6.37 13.62 22.64
N LEU A 291 5.72 13.40 21.49
CA LEU A 291 5.85 14.29 20.34
C LEU A 291 4.64 15.22 20.28
N SER A 292 4.90 16.48 20.07
CA SER A 292 3.83 17.45 19.83
C SER A 292 3.31 17.25 18.40
N THR A 293 2.03 16.97 18.29
CA THR A 293 1.30 16.97 17.01
C THR A 293 0.31 18.11 16.95
N ASN A 294 0.19 18.85 18.05
CA ASN A 294 -0.75 19.95 18.24
C ASN A 294 -2.19 19.66 17.74
N PRO A 295 -2.80 18.50 18.10
CA PRO A 295 -4.08 18.09 17.55
C PRO A 295 -5.23 19.03 17.92
N ALA A 296 -5.14 19.72 19.05
CA ALA A 296 -6.18 20.65 19.51
C ALA A 296 -6.14 21.99 18.76
N ALA A 297 -4.97 22.39 18.30
CA ALA A 297 -4.74 23.67 17.61
C ALA A 297 -4.78 23.51 16.08
N ALA A 298 -4.88 22.28 15.58
CA ALA A 298 -4.87 22.01 14.16
C ALA A 298 -6.02 22.70 13.42
N SER A 299 -5.87 23.98 13.09
CA SER A 299 -6.70 24.69 12.12
C SER A 299 -5.87 24.98 10.87
N ALA A 300 -6.53 25.11 9.71
CA ALA A 300 -5.85 25.47 8.47
C ALA A 300 -4.98 26.75 8.62
N ASP A 301 -5.30 27.56 9.61
CA ASP A 301 -4.65 28.83 9.92
C ASP A 301 -3.60 28.71 11.03
N ASP A 302 -3.40 27.52 11.63
CA ASP A 302 -2.40 27.31 12.68
C ASP A 302 -1.12 26.71 12.09
N PRO A 303 -0.05 27.52 11.92
CA PRO A 303 1.20 27.04 11.34
C PRO A 303 1.97 26.08 12.25
N THR A 304 1.52 25.87 13.49
CA THR A 304 2.18 24.96 14.44
C THR A 304 1.62 23.55 14.40
N SER A 305 0.49 23.31 13.71
CA SER A 305 -0.07 21.97 13.61
C SER A 305 0.66 21.12 12.56
N CYS A 306 0.97 19.87 12.94
CA CYS A 306 1.53 18.91 12.00
C CYS A 306 0.51 18.50 10.94
N ILE A 307 0.99 18.31 9.71
CA ILE A 307 0.19 17.73 8.62
C ILE A 307 -0.22 16.31 8.99
N TYR A 308 -1.49 15.98 8.76
CA TYR A 308 -2.00 14.64 8.92
C TYR A 308 -2.78 14.20 7.67
N TYR A 309 -2.75 12.90 7.38
CA TYR A 309 -3.35 12.29 6.18
C TYR A 309 -4.61 11.49 6.47
N PHE A 310 -4.83 11.14 7.73
CA PHE A 310 -6.01 10.40 8.14
C PHE A 310 -6.39 10.72 9.58
N LYS A 311 -7.70 10.78 9.84
CA LYS A 311 -8.26 10.88 11.20
C LYS A 311 -9.37 9.84 11.37
N THR A 312 -9.55 9.38 12.61
CA THR A 312 -10.64 8.45 12.92
C THR A 312 -11.99 9.12 12.73
N ARG A 313 -12.97 8.31 12.34
CA ARG A 313 -14.39 8.65 12.34
C ARG A 313 -15.01 8.01 13.59
N GLY A 314 -15.55 8.79 14.50
CA GLY A 314 -16.20 8.28 15.69
C GLY A 314 -17.39 9.12 16.09
N LEU A 315 -18.22 8.63 17.05
CA LEU A 315 -19.35 9.37 17.65
C LEU A 315 -18.94 10.67 18.37
N ARG A 316 -17.63 10.88 18.53
CA ARG A 316 -17.00 12.13 18.98
C ARG A 316 -16.06 12.62 17.91
N ALA A 317 -15.74 13.91 17.91
CA ALA A 317 -14.81 14.50 16.94
C ALA A 317 -13.60 13.60 16.71
N GLY A 318 -13.43 13.13 15.45
CA GLY A 318 -12.32 12.27 15.09
C GLY A 318 -10.98 12.91 15.41
N TYR A 319 -9.98 12.11 15.69
CA TYR A 319 -8.61 12.59 15.95
C TYR A 319 -7.63 12.07 14.89
N PRO A 320 -6.63 12.89 14.51
CA PRO A 320 -5.62 12.50 13.55
C PRO A 320 -4.80 11.31 14.03
N ILE A 321 -4.41 10.44 13.09
CA ILE A 321 -3.61 9.23 13.35
C ILE A 321 -2.35 9.22 12.50
N LEU A 322 -2.48 9.42 11.18
CA LEU A 322 -1.37 9.35 10.25
C LEU A 322 -0.84 10.74 9.98
N TYR A 323 0.34 11.03 10.50
CA TYR A 323 0.99 12.33 10.37
C TYR A 323 2.13 12.27 9.35
N ASP A 324 2.45 13.40 8.72
CA ASP A 324 3.66 13.49 7.91
C ASP A 324 4.91 13.38 8.80
N MET A 325 5.74 12.38 8.51
CA MET A 325 6.91 12.08 9.31
C MET A 325 7.92 13.24 9.32
N LYS A 326 8.11 13.93 8.17
CA LYS A 326 9.02 15.07 8.06
C LYS A 326 8.56 16.22 8.96
N ASP A 327 7.26 16.52 8.90
CA ASP A 327 6.69 17.63 9.63
C ASP A 327 6.69 17.39 11.16
N VAL A 328 6.36 16.18 11.60
CA VAL A 328 6.46 15.78 13.00
C VAL A 328 7.90 15.94 13.51
N MET A 329 8.88 15.40 12.78
CA MET A 329 10.28 15.46 13.20
C MET A 329 10.81 16.91 13.20
N ARG A 330 10.43 17.70 12.20
CA ARG A 330 10.79 19.13 12.13
C ARG A 330 10.28 19.92 13.33
N ASN A 331 9.06 19.65 13.76
CA ASN A 331 8.43 20.38 14.86
C ASN A 331 8.92 19.96 16.27
N ASN A 332 9.58 18.82 16.39
CA ASN A 332 9.97 18.28 17.68
C ASN A 332 11.48 18.24 17.92
N LEU A 333 12.29 18.16 16.89
CA LEU A 333 13.75 18.10 17.03
C LEU A 333 14.39 19.49 17.10
N SER A 334 15.58 19.59 17.71
CA SER A 334 16.43 20.76 17.51
C SER A 334 16.84 20.85 16.04
N ALA A 335 17.22 22.05 15.59
CA ALA A 335 17.66 22.26 14.21
C ALA A 335 18.82 21.32 13.83
N GLU A 336 19.78 21.12 14.73
CA GLU A 336 20.94 20.24 14.50
C GLU A 336 20.50 18.77 14.39
N ALA A 337 19.63 18.30 15.29
CA ALA A 337 19.13 16.93 15.27
C ALA A 337 18.27 16.65 14.02
N TYR A 338 17.44 17.60 13.63
CA TYR A 338 16.64 17.53 12.42
C TYR A 338 17.50 17.47 11.18
N GLN A 339 18.50 18.35 11.05
CA GLN A 339 19.42 18.36 9.91
C GLN A 339 20.26 17.07 9.82
N ALA A 340 20.58 16.46 10.96
CA ALA A 340 21.27 15.17 10.99
C ALA A 340 20.36 14.00 10.57
N TRP A 341 19.08 14.07 10.85
CA TRP A 341 18.08 13.03 10.57
C TRP A 341 17.53 13.11 9.13
N LEU A 342 17.24 14.32 8.63
CA LEU A 342 16.54 14.56 7.37
C LEU A 342 17.12 13.81 6.16
N PRO A 343 18.45 13.73 5.96
CA PRO A 343 19.01 13.01 4.82
C PRO A 343 18.68 11.52 4.77
N TYR A 344 18.30 10.90 5.88
CA TYR A 344 17.87 9.49 5.92
C TYR A 344 16.45 9.33 5.37
N LEU A 345 15.56 10.25 5.70
CA LEU A 345 14.23 10.30 5.09
C LEU A 345 14.33 10.54 3.58
N GLU A 346 15.13 11.51 3.14
CA GLU A 346 15.28 11.87 1.73
C GLU A 346 15.94 10.76 0.89
N ARG A 347 16.74 9.89 1.49
CA ARG A 347 17.24 8.69 0.82
C ARG A 347 16.21 7.57 0.75
N ALA A 348 15.34 7.48 1.75
CA ALA A 348 14.27 6.48 1.78
C ALA A 348 13.14 6.85 0.81
N VAL A 349 12.67 8.09 0.83
CA VAL A 349 11.62 8.59 -0.08
C VAL A 349 12.28 9.10 -1.35
N ILE A 350 12.37 8.25 -2.37
CA ILE A 350 13.09 8.54 -3.61
C ILE A 350 12.32 9.44 -4.59
N TYR A 351 10.99 9.40 -4.50
CA TYR A 351 10.10 10.26 -5.29
C TYR A 351 8.76 10.44 -4.58
N LYS A 352 8.12 11.56 -4.81
CA LYS A 352 6.78 11.87 -4.31
C LYS A 352 6.08 12.84 -5.25
N SER A 353 4.76 12.69 -5.37
CA SER A 353 3.95 13.63 -6.12
C SER A 353 4.03 15.01 -5.47
N ARG A 354 4.06 16.05 -6.29
CA ARG A 354 3.88 17.43 -5.85
C ARG A 354 2.53 17.90 -6.37
N PRO A 355 1.59 18.19 -5.48
CA PRO A 355 0.42 18.93 -5.86
C PRO A 355 0.85 20.32 -6.36
N ASP A 356 0.58 20.64 -7.64
CA ASP A 356 0.88 21.97 -8.21
C ASP A 356 0.07 23.06 -7.51
N ASP A 357 -1.07 22.71 -6.95
CA ASP A 357 -1.84 23.57 -6.05
C ASP A 357 -1.68 23.04 -4.62
N ILE A 358 -0.91 23.77 -3.84
CA ILE A 358 -0.52 23.44 -2.46
C ILE A 358 -1.72 23.32 -1.51
N ARG A 359 -2.92 23.58 -1.98
CA ARG A 359 -4.13 23.31 -1.26
C ARG A 359 -4.59 21.88 -1.49
N THR A 360 -4.06 20.97 -0.71
CA THR A 360 -4.74 19.69 -0.54
C THR A 360 -6.02 19.97 0.22
N THR A 361 -7.08 20.16 -0.51
CA THR A 361 -8.40 20.16 0.08
C THR A 361 -8.62 18.79 0.69
N GLY A 362 -8.75 18.77 2.02
CA GLY A 362 -9.25 17.63 2.75
C GLY A 362 -8.57 16.32 2.45
N VAL A 363 -7.27 16.23 2.70
CA VAL A 363 -6.51 14.99 2.64
C VAL A 363 -7.21 13.84 3.36
N CYS A 364 -8.19 14.14 4.19
CA CYS A 364 -8.87 13.15 5.03
C CYS A 364 -10.38 13.12 4.89
N ASP A 365 -10.99 13.97 4.11
CA ASP A 365 -12.45 14.02 3.99
C ASP A 365 -12.91 14.08 2.53
N TRP A 366 -12.84 12.94 1.90
CA TRP A 366 -13.37 12.66 0.55
C TRP A 366 -14.82 13.05 0.36
N PHE A 367 -15.56 13.04 1.45
CA PHE A 367 -16.99 13.22 1.48
C PHE A 367 -17.44 14.60 1.93
N GLY A 368 -16.55 15.54 2.08
CA GLY A 368 -16.83 16.82 2.70
C GLY A 368 -16.80 18.03 1.79
N GLY A 369 -16.90 17.90 0.47
CA GLY A 369 -17.15 19.05 -0.41
C GLY A 369 -18.49 19.71 -0.07
N ASP A 370 -18.48 21.02 0.16
CA ASP A 370 -19.70 21.82 0.33
C ASP A 370 -20.60 21.84 -0.94
N ASP A 371 -20.19 21.16 -2.01
CA ASP A 371 -21.00 21.06 -3.23
C ASP A 371 -21.78 19.72 -3.26
N PRO A 372 -23.08 19.75 -2.92
CA PRO A 372 -23.92 18.56 -2.94
C PRO A 372 -24.10 17.96 -4.34
N ASN A 373 -23.59 18.61 -5.39
CA ASN A 373 -23.74 18.17 -6.75
C ASN A 373 -22.56 17.36 -7.27
N VAL A 374 -21.45 17.26 -6.53
CA VAL A 374 -20.22 16.57 -6.99
C VAL A 374 -20.47 15.10 -7.27
N PHE A 375 -21.37 14.43 -6.51
CA PHE A 375 -21.71 13.02 -6.67
C PHE A 375 -23.21 12.75 -6.89
N GLY A 376 -24.02 13.77 -7.14
CA GLY A 376 -25.46 13.57 -7.31
C GLY A 376 -26.23 13.12 -6.07
N TYR A 377 -25.58 13.09 -4.89
CA TYR A 377 -26.21 12.75 -3.63
C TYR A 377 -25.96 13.87 -2.62
N PRO A 378 -27.00 14.39 -1.96
CA PRO A 378 -26.82 15.21 -0.77
C PRO A 378 -26.26 14.29 0.30
N LEU A 379 -24.99 14.46 0.65
CA LEU A 379 -24.35 13.73 1.75
C LEU A 379 -24.53 14.56 3.04
N PRO A 380 -25.59 14.34 3.83
CA PRO A 380 -25.90 15.16 5.00
C PRO A 380 -25.01 14.85 6.21
N MET A 381 -23.98 14.01 6.06
CA MET A 381 -23.21 13.50 7.20
C MET A 381 -21.88 14.23 7.43
N PHE A 382 -21.49 15.16 6.58
CA PHE A 382 -20.17 15.80 6.68
C PHE A 382 -20.35 17.33 6.75
N SER A 383 -20.18 17.88 7.91
CA SER A 383 -20.19 19.32 8.09
C SER A 383 -18.85 19.93 7.66
N SER A 384 -18.89 21.07 7.00
CA SER A 384 -17.73 21.90 6.60
C SER A 384 -16.72 22.19 7.72
N ALA A 385 -17.11 22.01 8.99
CA ALA A 385 -16.27 22.18 10.15
C ALA A 385 -15.10 21.16 10.28
N ASN A 386 -15.09 20.12 9.46
CA ASN A 386 -14.04 19.07 9.51
C ASN A 386 -13.02 19.18 8.37
N PHE A 387 -13.18 20.13 7.46
CA PHE A 387 -12.25 20.39 6.38
C PHE A 387 -11.02 21.12 6.86
N ARG A 388 -9.87 20.59 6.53
CA ARG A 388 -8.60 21.28 6.69
C ARG A 388 -7.79 21.12 5.44
N SER A 389 -7.49 22.21 4.78
CA SER A 389 -6.43 22.26 3.78
C SER A 389 -5.11 22.51 4.49
N PHE A 390 -4.13 21.67 4.25
CA PHE A 390 -2.75 21.94 4.65
C PHE A 390 -2.01 22.54 3.46
N LEU A 391 -1.21 23.56 3.73
CA LEU A 391 -0.21 24.00 2.76
C LEU A 391 0.94 23.01 2.77
N LEU A 392 1.01 22.16 1.74
CA LEU A 392 2.16 21.30 1.53
C LEU A 392 3.30 22.14 0.96
N SER A 393 4.46 22.03 1.55
CA SER A 393 5.68 22.66 1.07
C SER A 393 6.83 21.64 1.08
N ASP A 394 7.92 21.95 0.43
CA ASP A 394 9.14 21.12 0.52
C ASP A 394 9.62 20.94 1.97
N ASP A 395 9.33 21.91 2.84
CA ASP A 395 9.73 21.85 4.25
C ASP A 395 8.85 20.94 5.10
N THR A 396 7.59 20.75 4.73
CA THR A 396 6.59 20.04 5.53
C THR A 396 6.19 18.69 4.94
N TYR A 397 6.19 18.54 3.62
CA TYR A 397 5.79 17.32 2.93
C TYR A 397 6.95 16.35 2.79
N GLY A 398 6.96 15.29 3.60
CA GLY A 398 7.99 14.25 3.60
C GLY A 398 7.75 13.13 2.59
N GLY A 399 6.50 12.87 2.25
CA GLY A 399 6.13 11.74 1.39
C GLY A 399 6.13 10.39 2.12
N LEU A 400 6.09 10.39 3.45
CA LEU A 400 5.98 9.20 4.28
C LEU A 400 5.17 9.55 5.54
N ALA A 401 4.08 8.84 5.77
CA ALA A 401 3.27 9.00 6.96
C ALA A 401 3.80 8.16 8.12
N MET A 402 3.45 8.52 9.34
CA MET A 402 3.74 7.76 10.56
C MET A 402 2.61 7.86 11.55
N ILE A 403 2.46 6.84 12.39
CA ILE A 403 1.63 6.93 13.58
C ILE A 403 2.47 7.53 14.71
N VAL A 404 1.92 8.52 15.39
CA VAL A 404 2.54 9.12 16.57
C VAL A 404 1.77 8.67 17.81
N PRO A 405 2.38 7.94 18.75
CA PRO A 405 1.71 7.52 19.99
C PRO A 405 1.11 8.71 20.75
N GLN A 406 -0.15 8.59 21.18
CA GLN A 406 -0.88 9.60 21.91
C GLN A 406 -1.77 8.98 22.98
N ASP A 407 -1.91 9.66 24.13
CA ASP A 407 -2.74 9.18 25.25
C ASP A 407 -4.21 8.95 24.85
N ILE A 408 -4.71 9.71 23.88
CA ILE A 408 -6.09 9.58 23.39
C ILE A 408 -6.38 8.22 22.78
N TYR A 409 -5.37 7.51 22.29
CA TYR A 409 -5.53 6.19 21.68
C TYR A 409 -5.85 5.11 22.71
N SER A 410 -5.53 5.31 23.99
CA SER A 410 -5.82 4.39 25.10
C SER A 410 -7.16 4.62 25.76
N THR A 411 -7.82 5.77 25.54
CA THR A 411 -8.98 6.19 26.34
C THR A 411 -10.34 5.94 25.69
N ASN A 412 -10.41 5.53 24.44
CA ASN A 412 -11.66 5.41 23.69
C ASN A 412 -11.89 4.01 23.08
N THR A 413 -12.07 3.01 23.94
CA THR A 413 -13.05 1.91 23.81
C THR A 413 -13.02 0.99 22.58
N GLU A 414 -12.04 1.00 21.72
CA GLU A 414 -11.83 -0.04 20.70
C GLU A 414 -10.42 -0.56 20.82
N PRO A 415 -10.09 -1.75 20.28
CA PRO A 415 -8.94 -2.48 20.79
C PRO A 415 -7.79 -1.52 20.95
N ASP A 416 -7.11 -1.57 22.07
CA ASP A 416 -6.12 -0.60 22.48
C ASP A 416 -5.19 -0.32 21.29
N MET A 417 -5.53 0.73 20.49
CA MET A 417 -4.83 1.07 19.27
C MET A 417 -3.38 1.40 19.56
N LEU A 418 -3.11 1.90 20.77
CA LEU A 418 -1.78 2.12 21.26
C LEU A 418 -1.03 0.78 21.41
N GLN A 419 -1.68 -0.24 22.01
CA GLN A 419 -1.08 -1.57 22.15
C GLN A 419 -0.84 -2.21 20.78
N ALA A 420 -1.79 -2.09 19.86
CA ALA A 420 -1.66 -2.63 18.51
C ALA A 420 -0.48 -2.01 17.72
N MET A 421 -0.15 -0.74 17.95
CA MET A 421 1.03 -0.11 17.36
C MET A 421 2.34 -0.81 17.76
N PHE A 422 2.41 -1.40 18.93
CA PHE A 422 3.61 -2.08 19.41
C PHE A 422 3.88 -3.43 18.73
N ASP A 423 2.94 -3.94 17.94
CA ASP A 423 3.13 -5.14 17.13
C ASP A 423 4.00 -4.87 15.88
N TYR A 424 4.18 -3.59 15.49
CA TYR A 424 5.04 -3.23 14.37
C TYR A 424 6.53 -3.32 14.72
N GLN A 425 7.32 -3.90 13.79
CA GLN A 425 8.79 -3.92 13.90
C GLN A 425 9.36 -2.49 13.93
N TRP A 426 8.78 -1.56 13.17
CA TRP A 426 9.15 -0.15 13.22
C TRP A 426 9.12 0.38 14.64
N THR A 427 8.00 0.23 15.33
CA THR A 427 7.75 0.76 16.67
C THR A 427 8.79 0.25 17.68
N SER A 428 9.11 -1.05 17.64
CA SER A 428 10.14 -1.64 18.48
C SER A 428 11.55 -1.15 18.11
N THR A 429 11.85 -1.02 16.80
CA THR A 429 13.17 -0.62 16.32
C THR A 429 13.50 0.84 16.66
N VAL A 430 12.52 1.74 16.55
CA VAL A 430 12.69 3.15 16.91
C VAL A 430 12.51 3.42 18.41
N GLY A 431 12.24 2.39 19.20
CA GLY A 431 12.30 2.42 20.67
C GLY A 431 11.01 2.88 21.37
N TRP A 432 9.87 3.02 20.67
CA TRP A 432 8.60 3.42 21.30
C TRP A 432 8.27 2.57 22.53
N ASN A 433 8.47 1.24 22.45
CA ASN A 433 8.22 0.29 23.54
C ASN A 433 9.10 0.53 24.78
N SER A 434 10.21 1.24 24.63
CA SER A 434 11.19 1.48 25.69
C SER A 434 10.99 2.84 26.38
N TRP A 435 10.08 3.67 25.91
CA TRP A 435 9.98 5.07 26.33
C TRP A 435 8.66 5.41 27.04
N GLY A 436 8.08 4.40 27.70
CA GLY A 436 7.00 4.60 28.67
C GLY A 436 5.59 4.78 28.09
N TRP A 437 5.37 4.23 26.92
CA TRP A 437 4.03 4.18 26.32
C TRP A 437 3.30 2.89 26.72
#